data_e153136f764732be41bba42e785d2819
#
_entry.id   e153136f764732be41bba42e785d2819
#
_cell.length_a   1.000
_cell.length_b   1.000
_cell.length_c   1.000
_cell.angle_alpha   90.00
_cell.angle_beta   90.00
_cell.angle_gamma   90.00
#
_symmetry.space_group_name_H-M   'P 1'
#
loop_
_entity.id
_entity.type
_entity.pdbx_description
1 polymer ?
#
loop_
_entity_poly.entity_id
_entity_poly.type
_entity_poly.pdbx_seq_one_letter_code
_entity_poly.pdbx_strand_id
1 'polypeptide(L)'
;MSNSAIDITLQGRTYSIACPAGQEAALKAVATKLEKQLASLRSRTNSLSREELAIMAALNIGYELFEEQKKNQDYIRQMDERIGLLQSTLENALVERSRGDKSTETTSE
;
A
#
# COMPACT_ATOMS: atom_id res chain seq x y z
N MET A 1 25.40 -5.45 -13.47
CA MET A 1 25.31 -4.58 -13.41
C MET A 1 24.46 -3.71 -12.75
N SER A 2 23.38 -4.00 -12.34
CA SER A 2 22.45 -3.07 -11.80
C SER A 2 22.37 -3.03 -10.31
N ASN A 3 23.21 -3.75 -9.60
CA ASN A 3 23.20 -3.71 -8.16
C ASN A 3 24.32 -2.80 -7.64
N SER A 4 24.00 -1.96 -6.68
CA SER A 4 24.99 -1.19 -5.98
C SER A 4 24.88 -1.50 -4.49
N ALA A 5 25.93 -1.22 -3.74
CA ALA A 5 25.91 -1.41 -2.30
C ALA A 5 25.79 -0.05 -1.65
N ILE A 6 24.91 0.08 -0.68
CA ILE A 6 24.78 1.29 0.11
C ILE A 6 24.99 0.96 1.57
N ASP A 7 25.48 1.94 2.32
CA ASP A 7 25.72 1.77 3.73
C ASP A 7 24.53 2.34 4.50
N ILE A 8 23.98 1.52 5.38
CA ILE A 8 22.85 1.91 6.22
C ILE A 8 23.25 1.75 7.65
N THR A 9 23.04 2.78 8.46
CA THR A 9 23.36 2.73 9.88
C THR A 9 22.08 2.51 10.68
N LEU A 10 22.06 1.43 11.43
CA LEU A 10 20.94 1.08 12.30
C LEU A 10 21.48 0.73 13.68
N GLN A 11 20.93 1.35 14.70
CA GLN A 11 21.32 1.14 16.09
C GLN A 11 22.83 1.34 16.29
N GLY A 12 23.40 2.32 15.62
CA GLY A 12 24.82 2.63 15.74
C GLY A 12 25.76 1.73 14.97
N ARG A 13 25.25 0.76 14.23
CA ARG A 13 26.06 -0.13 13.39
C ARG A 13 25.78 0.15 11.94
N THR A 14 26.82 0.09 11.13
CA THR A 14 26.71 0.31 9.70
C THR A 14 26.68 -1.02 8.95
N TYR A 15 25.71 -1.17 8.08
CA TYR A 15 25.54 -2.38 7.27
C TYR A 15 25.67 -2.01 5.81
N SER A 16 26.42 -2.82 5.07
CA SER A 16 26.50 -2.64 3.62
C SER A 16 25.46 -3.56 2.96
N ILE A 17 24.52 -2.99 2.26
CA ILE A 17 23.39 -3.74 1.74
C ILE A 17 23.35 -3.58 0.22
N ALA A 18 23.18 -4.70 -0.48
CA ALA A 18 23.02 -4.68 -1.92
C ALA A 18 21.66 -4.08 -2.27
N CYS A 19 21.66 -3.23 -3.27
CA CYS A 19 20.47 -2.50 -3.66
C CYS A 19 20.37 -2.47 -5.18
N PRO A 20 19.20 -2.77 -5.76
CA PRO A 20 19.03 -2.63 -7.19
C PRO A 20 19.23 -1.17 -7.61
N ALA A 21 19.74 -0.97 -8.80
CA ALA A 21 19.97 0.36 -9.30
C ALA A 21 18.66 1.15 -9.35
N GLY A 22 18.70 2.38 -8.89
CA GLY A 22 17.53 3.24 -8.87
C GLY A 22 16.68 3.11 -7.61
N GLN A 23 17.02 2.19 -6.70
CA GLN A 23 16.27 1.98 -5.48
C GLN A 23 16.98 2.50 -4.23
N GLU A 24 18.10 3.18 -4.39
CA GLU A 24 18.90 3.64 -3.26
C GLU A 24 18.12 4.59 -2.36
N ALA A 25 17.42 5.55 -2.96
CA ALA A 25 16.65 6.53 -2.19
C ALA A 25 15.50 5.84 -1.42
N ALA A 26 14.84 4.89 -2.06
CA ALA A 26 13.76 4.14 -1.43
C ALA A 26 14.28 3.34 -0.24
N LEU A 27 15.42 2.67 -0.39
CA LEU A 27 15.99 1.87 0.67
C LEU A 27 16.45 2.75 1.84
N LYS A 28 17.01 3.91 1.55
CA LYS A 28 17.39 4.86 2.61
C LYS A 28 16.17 5.37 3.36
N ALA A 29 15.08 5.63 2.67
CA ALA A 29 13.84 6.06 3.31
C ALA A 29 13.30 4.98 4.23
N VAL A 30 13.33 3.72 3.79
CA VAL A 30 12.92 2.59 4.60
C VAL A 30 13.82 2.46 5.83
N ALA A 31 15.13 2.62 5.67
CA ALA A 31 16.07 2.55 6.77
C ALA A 31 15.80 3.64 7.81
N THR A 32 15.49 4.85 7.38
CA THR A 32 15.15 5.95 8.28
C THR A 32 13.89 5.62 9.06
N LYS A 33 12.89 5.07 8.41
CA LYS A 33 11.65 4.68 9.06
C LYS A 33 11.89 3.57 10.08
N LEU A 34 12.71 2.59 9.72
CA LEU A 34 13.05 1.50 10.62
C LEU A 34 13.80 2.01 11.86
N GLU A 35 14.74 2.93 11.67
CA GLU A 35 15.49 3.50 12.77
C GLU A 35 14.55 4.22 13.75
N LYS A 36 13.58 4.95 13.24
CA LYS A 36 12.58 5.61 14.07
C LYS A 36 11.75 4.62 14.87
N GLN A 37 11.37 3.51 14.24
CA GLN A 37 10.61 2.48 14.93
C GLN A 37 11.43 1.81 16.02
N LEU A 38 12.70 1.54 15.74
CA LEU A 38 13.61 0.96 16.74
C LEU A 38 13.79 1.90 17.92
N ALA A 39 13.95 3.18 17.66
CA ALA A 39 14.08 4.17 18.73
C ALA A 39 12.81 4.27 19.57
N SER A 40 11.65 4.22 18.92
CA SER A 40 10.36 4.25 19.61
C SER A 40 10.20 3.03 20.52
N LEU A 41 10.53 1.85 20.03
CA LEU A 41 10.44 0.62 20.83
C LEU A 41 11.41 0.65 21.99
N ARG A 42 12.61 1.15 21.75
CA ARG A 42 13.61 1.25 22.82
C ARG A 42 13.15 2.19 23.92
N SER A 43 12.47 3.27 23.57
CA SER A 43 11.98 4.21 24.58
C SER A 43 10.85 3.62 25.42
N ARG A 44 10.12 2.66 24.88
CA ARG A 44 9.03 2.03 25.62
C ARG A 44 9.51 0.89 26.51
N THR A 45 10.55 0.17 26.06
CA THR A 45 11.04 -0.96 26.81
C THR A 45 12.56 -0.96 26.81
N ASN A 46 13.15 -0.64 27.94
CA ASN A 46 14.60 -0.58 28.04
C ASN A 46 15.25 -1.94 28.28
N SER A 47 14.45 -2.96 28.56
CA SER A 47 14.98 -4.26 28.93
C SER A 47 15.20 -5.20 27.73
N LEU A 48 14.86 -4.76 26.53
CA LEU A 48 15.00 -5.61 25.36
C LEU A 48 16.42 -5.54 24.79
N SER A 49 16.93 -6.69 24.38
CA SER A 49 18.19 -6.76 23.68
C SER A 49 18.05 -6.19 22.29
N ARG A 50 19.17 -5.95 21.63
CA ARG A 50 19.18 -5.46 20.26
C ARG A 50 18.45 -6.42 19.32
N GLU A 51 18.69 -7.72 19.52
CA GLU A 51 18.01 -8.74 18.71
C GLU A 51 16.50 -8.74 18.94
N GLU A 52 16.09 -8.66 20.20
CA GLU A 52 14.66 -8.61 20.52
C GLU A 52 13.99 -7.38 19.94
N LEU A 53 14.66 -6.22 20.01
CA LEU A 53 14.15 -5.02 19.39
C LEU A 53 13.97 -5.18 17.89
N ALA A 54 14.93 -5.82 17.23
CA ALA A 54 14.85 -6.04 15.78
C ALA A 54 13.69 -6.96 15.45
N ILE A 55 13.48 -8.00 16.25
CA ILE A 55 12.36 -8.93 16.03
C ILE A 55 11.04 -8.20 16.24
N MET A 56 10.93 -7.39 17.28
CA MET A 56 9.69 -6.65 17.52
C MET A 56 9.41 -5.63 16.44
N ALA A 57 10.45 -4.96 15.96
CA ALA A 57 10.29 -4.03 14.84
C ALA A 57 9.83 -4.75 13.57
N ALA A 58 10.42 -5.93 13.31
CA ALA A 58 10.03 -6.72 12.16
C ALA A 58 8.58 -7.17 12.24
N LEU A 59 8.14 -7.58 13.42
CA LEU A 59 6.74 -7.98 13.62
C LEU A 59 5.80 -6.79 13.43
N ASN A 60 6.16 -5.62 13.95
CA ASN A 60 5.35 -4.42 13.77
C ASN A 60 5.24 -4.04 12.30
N ILE A 61 6.36 -4.07 11.59
CA ILE A 61 6.37 -3.73 10.16
C ILE A 61 5.56 -4.75 9.38
N GLY A 62 5.73 -6.03 9.69
CA GLY A 62 4.95 -7.09 9.05
C GLY A 62 3.47 -6.93 9.29
N TYR A 63 3.09 -6.58 10.52
CA TYR A 63 1.68 -6.36 10.84
C TYR A 63 1.13 -5.15 10.10
N GLU A 64 1.88 -4.05 10.07
CA GLU A 64 1.47 -2.86 9.32
C GLU A 64 1.28 -3.18 7.84
N LEU A 65 2.20 -3.95 7.27
CA LEU A 65 2.10 -4.37 5.89
C LEU A 65 0.86 -5.21 5.66
N PHE A 66 0.58 -6.16 6.56
CA PHE A 66 -0.60 -6.99 6.49
C PHE A 66 -1.88 -6.14 6.52
N GLU A 67 -1.92 -5.16 7.43
CA GLU A 67 -3.06 -4.26 7.54
C GLU A 67 -3.23 -3.40 6.28
N GLU A 68 -2.13 -2.91 5.73
CA GLU A 68 -2.16 -2.12 4.51
C GLU A 68 -2.65 -2.94 3.33
N GLN A 69 -2.18 -4.19 3.20
CA GLN A 69 -2.62 -5.08 2.15
C GLN A 69 -4.10 -5.38 2.28
N LYS A 70 -4.56 -5.59 3.50
CA LYS A 70 -5.97 -5.84 3.76
C LYS A 70 -6.82 -4.63 3.39
N LYS A 71 -6.38 -3.43 3.77
CA LYS A 71 -7.08 -2.21 3.40
C LYS A 71 -7.14 -2.02 1.90
N ASN A 72 -6.04 -2.30 1.22
CA ASN A 72 -5.98 -2.19 -0.24
C ASN A 72 -6.94 -3.17 -0.90
N GLN A 73 -6.99 -4.41 -0.43
CA GLN A 73 -7.91 -5.39 -0.96
C GLN A 73 -9.36 -4.99 -0.73
N ASP A 74 -9.66 -4.52 0.47
CA ASP A 74 -11.00 -4.04 0.79
C ASP A 74 -11.38 -2.85 -0.07
N TYR A 75 -10.44 -1.93 -0.26
CA TYR A 75 -10.64 -0.74 -1.07
C TYR A 75 -10.89 -1.11 -2.53
N ILE A 76 -10.08 -2.02 -3.06
CA ILE A 76 -10.24 -2.50 -4.44
C ILE A 76 -11.59 -3.18 -4.60
N ARG A 77 -11.98 -4.00 -3.66
CA ARG A 77 -13.29 -4.66 -3.71
C ARG A 77 -14.42 -3.65 -3.68
N GLN A 78 -14.33 -2.64 -2.81
CA GLN A 78 -15.33 -1.58 -2.77
C GLN A 78 -15.39 -0.81 -4.07
N MET A 79 -14.23 -0.53 -4.66
CA MET A 79 -14.18 0.15 -5.95
C MET A 79 -14.81 -0.70 -7.04
N ASP A 80 -14.50 -2.00 -7.04
CA ASP A 80 -15.10 -2.92 -8.02
C ASP A 80 -16.61 -2.97 -7.86
N GLU A 81 -17.10 -3.02 -6.63
CA GLU A 81 -18.53 -3.00 -6.36
C GLU A 81 -19.18 -1.71 -6.85
N ARG A 82 -18.53 -0.57 -6.58
CA ARG A 82 -19.05 0.71 -7.04
C ARG A 82 -19.03 0.81 -8.55
N ILE A 83 -17.96 0.34 -9.18
CA ILE A 83 -17.87 0.34 -10.64
C ILE A 83 -18.95 -0.56 -11.21
N GLY A 84 -19.17 -1.73 -10.61
CA GLY A 84 -20.23 -2.62 -11.04
C GLY A 84 -21.61 -1.98 -10.94
N LEU A 85 -21.88 -1.30 -9.83
CA LEU A 85 -23.14 -0.59 -9.64
C LEU A 85 -23.28 0.54 -10.64
N LEU A 86 -22.22 1.29 -10.88
CA LEU A 86 -22.25 2.37 -11.87
C LEU A 86 -22.49 1.82 -13.27
N GLN A 87 -21.85 0.71 -13.62
CA GLN A 87 -22.05 0.08 -14.90
C GLN A 87 -23.50 -0.37 -15.07
N SER A 88 -24.05 -1.03 -14.05
CA SER A 88 -25.45 -1.45 -14.08
C SER A 88 -26.40 -0.28 -14.23
N THR A 89 -26.14 0.79 -13.49
CA THR A 89 -26.94 2.00 -13.54
C THR A 89 -26.88 2.62 -14.93
N LEU A 90 -25.67 2.71 -15.51
CA LEU A 90 -25.50 3.26 -16.83
C LEU A 90 -26.15 2.41 -17.89
N GLU A 91 -26.02 1.09 -17.79
CA GLU A 91 -26.68 0.19 -18.73
C GLU A 91 -28.19 0.33 -18.67
N ASN A 92 -28.74 0.40 -17.46
CA ASN A 92 -30.18 0.59 -17.30
C ASN A 92 -30.63 1.94 -17.87
N ALA A 93 -29.86 2.98 -17.62
CA ALA A 93 -30.17 4.30 -18.15
C ALA A 93 -30.13 4.32 -19.67
N LEU A 94 -29.14 3.65 -20.25
CA LEU A 94 -29.04 3.55 -21.71
C LEU A 94 -30.20 2.77 -22.32
N VAL A 95 -30.60 1.68 -21.66
CA VAL A 95 -31.74 0.90 -22.12
C VAL A 95 -33.02 1.72 -22.05
N GLU A 96 -33.24 2.40 -20.94
CA GLU A 96 -34.42 3.26 -20.78
C GLU A 96 -34.42 4.40 -21.77
N ARG A 97 -33.30 5.00 -22.03
CA ARG A 97 -33.17 6.08 -23.00
C ARG A 97 -33.45 5.56 -24.39
N SER A 98 -32.94 4.38 -24.70
CA SER A 98 -33.22 3.75 -26.01
C SER A 98 -34.69 3.48 -26.18
N ARG A 99 -35.35 2.99 -25.14
CA ARG A 99 -36.80 2.77 -25.18
C ARG A 99 -37.56 4.09 -25.33
N GLY A 100 -37.11 5.10 -24.59
CA GLY A 100 -37.69 6.43 -24.63
C GLY A 100 -37.56 7.03 -26.04
N ASP A 101 -36.42 6.87 -26.66
CA ASP A 101 -36.20 7.36 -28.02
C ASP A 101 -37.11 6.68 -28.99
N LYS A 102 -37.29 5.37 -28.85
CA LYS A 102 -38.22 4.63 -29.69
C LYS A 102 -39.65 5.08 -29.47
N SER A 103 -40.04 5.27 -28.23
CA SER A 103 -41.37 5.76 -27.94
C SER A 103 -41.60 7.15 -28.49
N THR A 104 -40.58 8.01 -28.37
CA THR A 104 -40.67 9.36 -28.90
C THR A 104 -40.76 9.36 -30.39
N GLU A 105 -40.00 8.54 -31.07
CA GLU A 105 -40.07 8.42 -32.50
C GLU A 105 -41.45 7.94 -32.95
N THR A 106 -41.96 6.94 -32.26
CA THR A 106 -43.30 6.41 -32.57
C THR A 106 -44.35 7.47 -32.33
N THR A 107 -44.19 8.28 -31.30
CA THR A 107 -45.17 9.30 -30.96
C THR A 107 -45.09 10.49 -31.91
N SER A 108 -43.92 10.82 -32.39
CA SER A 108 -43.77 12.00 -33.23
C SER A 108 -44.19 11.74 -34.67
N GLU A 109 -44.41 10.53 -35.04
CA GLU A 109 -44.97 10.20 -36.31
C GLU A 109 -46.49 10.20 -36.24
#